data_4f3ab4add1f087c4f4cdd3e76cc39d44
#
_entry.id   4f3ab4add1f087c4f4cdd3e76cc39d44
#
_cell.length_a   1.000
_cell.length_b   1.000
_cell.length_c   1.000
_cell.angle_alpha   90.00
_cell.angle_beta   90.00
_cell.angle_gamma   90.00
#
_symmetry.space_group_name_H-M   'P 1'
#
loop_
_entity.id
_entity.type
_entity.pdbx_description
1 polymer ?
#
loop_
_entity_poly.entity_id
_entity_poly.type
_entity_poly.pdbx_seq_one_letter_code
_entity_poly.pdbx_strand_id
1 'polypeptide(L)'
;MKLKELLSEDTDVVSGVIIYSKDKILLCLRTNDGDWSIPKGHVQVNETPVKGAVRELAEETKIYIPESELELVSFGMRTKSDGTPGLLYLYKHEAAGQYVPTLDHEHEAWGYFTVGNYPKPLDKILKGVIWWIFVLNIV
;
A
#
# COMPACT_ATOMS: atom_id res chain seq x y z
N MET A 1 16.14 -12.11 19.03
CA MET A 1 14.73 -11.69 19.18
C MET A 1 13.84 -12.54 18.30
N LYS A 2 12.74 -13.01 18.83
CA LYS A 2 11.79 -13.82 18.08
C LYS A 2 10.91 -12.92 17.22
N LEU A 3 10.48 -13.41 16.08
CA LEU A 3 9.58 -12.66 15.19
C LEU A 3 8.32 -12.18 15.91
N LYS A 4 7.79 -13.02 16.81
CA LYS A 4 6.62 -12.68 17.61
C LYS A 4 6.82 -11.41 18.45
N GLU A 5 8.04 -11.18 18.94
CA GLU A 5 8.36 -9.98 19.71
C GLU A 5 8.47 -8.76 18.82
N LEU A 6 8.96 -8.93 17.58
CA LEU A 6 9.03 -7.86 16.59
C LEU A 6 7.65 -7.41 16.14
N LEU A 7 6.68 -8.34 16.13
CA LEU A 7 5.32 -8.08 15.68
C LEU A 7 4.35 -7.96 16.86
N SER A 8 4.82 -7.45 18.00
CA SER A 8 3.96 -7.19 19.15
C SER A 8 2.94 -6.10 18.81
N GLU A 9 1.89 -5.99 19.63
CA GLU A 9 0.85 -4.97 19.45
C GLU A 9 1.40 -3.54 19.49
N ASP A 10 2.58 -3.34 20.11
CA ASP A 10 3.24 -2.03 20.15
C ASP A 10 4.02 -1.73 18.88
N THR A 11 4.20 -2.71 18.01
CA THR A 11 4.91 -2.52 16.75
C THR A 11 3.95 -1.94 15.72
N ASP A 12 4.32 -0.79 15.17
CA ASP A 12 3.54 -0.16 14.11
C ASP A 12 3.84 -0.86 12.79
N VAL A 13 2.87 -1.57 12.27
CA VAL A 13 2.99 -2.31 11.01
C VAL A 13 1.96 -1.79 10.04
N VAL A 14 2.41 -1.37 8.86
CA VAL A 14 1.56 -0.93 7.76
C VAL A 14 1.71 -1.90 6.60
N SER A 15 0.62 -2.25 5.96
CA SER A 15 0.65 -3.02 4.73
C SER A 15 -0.17 -2.34 3.66
N GLY A 16 0.24 -2.48 2.41
CA GLY A 16 -0.44 -1.86 1.28
C GLY A 16 -0.35 -2.70 0.03
N VAL A 17 -1.17 -2.32 -0.96
CA VAL A 17 -1.29 -3.05 -2.22
C VAL A 17 -1.02 -2.12 -3.40
N ILE A 18 -0.10 -2.54 -4.25
CA ILE A 18 0.15 -1.89 -5.54
C ILE A 18 -0.63 -2.67 -6.59
N ILE A 19 -1.75 -2.10 -7.02
CA ILE A 19 -2.53 -2.68 -8.12
C ILE A 19 -2.02 -2.04 -9.41
N TYR A 20 -1.51 -2.87 -10.32
CA TYR A 20 -1.12 -2.32 -11.59
C TYR A 20 -1.79 -3.05 -12.75
N SER A 21 -2.06 -2.28 -13.80
CA SER A 21 -2.63 -2.76 -15.04
C SER A 21 -1.79 -2.18 -16.15
N LYS A 22 -1.08 -3.04 -16.88
CA LYS A 22 -0.08 -2.66 -17.87
C LYS A 22 1.01 -1.82 -17.20
N ASP A 23 1.17 -0.56 -17.57
CA ASP A 23 2.21 0.32 -17.04
C ASP A 23 1.69 1.34 -16.02
N LYS A 24 0.47 1.11 -15.49
CA LYS A 24 -0.18 2.07 -14.60
C LYS A 24 -0.50 1.46 -13.26
N ILE A 25 -0.41 2.26 -12.21
CA ILE A 25 -0.75 1.84 -10.85
C ILE A 25 -1.88 2.69 -10.30
N LEU A 26 -2.68 2.08 -9.43
CA LEU A 26 -3.79 2.74 -8.75
C LEU A 26 -3.27 3.58 -7.59
N LEU A 27 -3.59 4.85 -7.60
CA LEU A 27 -3.33 5.77 -6.49
C LEU A 27 -4.64 6.42 -6.07
N CYS A 28 -4.73 6.70 -4.76
CA CYS A 28 -5.87 7.36 -4.16
C CYS A 28 -5.39 8.62 -3.44
N LEU A 29 -6.18 9.68 -3.51
CA LEU A 29 -5.88 10.95 -2.85
C LEU A 29 -6.49 10.96 -1.46
N ARG A 30 -5.65 11.10 -0.44
CA ARG A 30 -6.11 11.13 0.96
C ARG A 30 -6.70 12.50 1.29
N THR A 31 -7.80 12.50 2.04
CA THR A 31 -8.48 13.74 2.45
C THR A 31 -7.72 14.49 3.53
N ASN A 32 -7.04 13.76 4.44
CA ASN A 32 -6.44 14.39 5.63
C ASN A 32 -5.16 15.17 5.33
N ASP A 33 -4.29 14.68 4.44
CA ASP A 33 -3.02 15.34 4.14
C ASP A 33 -2.87 15.76 2.69
N GLY A 34 -3.81 15.35 1.83
CA GLY A 34 -3.76 15.70 0.41
C GLY A 34 -2.70 14.97 -0.39
N ASP A 35 -2.15 13.88 0.15
CA ASP A 35 -1.14 13.08 -0.55
C ASP A 35 -1.77 11.96 -1.36
N TRP A 36 -1.18 11.69 -2.51
CA TRP A 36 -1.53 10.54 -3.33
C TRP A 36 -0.74 9.33 -2.86
N SER A 37 -1.42 8.21 -2.67
CA SER A 37 -0.78 6.99 -2.19
C SER A 37 -1.52 5.75 -2.67
N ILE A 38 -0.87 4.61 -2.51
CA ILE A 38 -1.53 3.31 -2.71
C ILE A 38 -2.49 3.06 -1.54
N PRO A 39 -3.50 2.21 -1.73
CA PRO A 39 -4.32 1.73 -0.61
C PRO A 39 -3.44 1.01 0.41
N LYS A 40 -3.47 1.47 1.66
CA LYS A 40 -2.66 0.90 2.74
C LYS A 40 -3.20 1.32 4.08
N GLY A 41 -2.81 0.59 5.12
CA GLY A 41 -3.19 0.94 6.47
C GLY A 41 -2.52 0.04 7.49
N HIS A 42 -2.86 0.25 8.74
CA HIS A 42 -2.26 -0.45 9.86
C HIS A 42 -2.77 -1.88 9.96
N VAL A 43 -1.85 -2.81 10.15
CA VAL A 43 -2.15 -4.22 10.43
C VAL A 43 -2.65 -4.32 11.86
N GLN A 44 -3.74 -5.04 12.06
CA GLN A 44 -4.34 -5.21 13.37
C GLN A 44 -3.63 -6.30 14.16
N VAL A 45 -3.78 -6.26 15.48
CA VAL A 45 -3.30 -7.34 16.36
C VAL A 45 -3.95 -8.65 15.92
N ASN A 46 -3.17 -9.71 15.85
CA ASN A 46 -3.60 -11.04 15.43
C ASN A 46 -3.97 -11.17 13.94
N GLU A 47 -3.60 -10.16 13.16
CA GLU A 47 -3.78 -10.18 11.71
C GLU A 47 -2.42 -10.31 11.06
N THR A 48 -2.30 -11.11 10.00
CA THR A 48 -1.06 -11.16 9.23
C THR A 48 -0.96 -9.93 8.34
N PRO A 49 0.26 -9.51 7.95
CA PRO A 49 0.40 -8.36 7.05
C PRO A 49 -0.37 -8.51 5.73
N VAL A 50 -0.40 -9.70 5.14
CA VAL A 50 -1.13 -9.90 3.88
C VAL A 50 -2.64 -9.80 4.08
N LYS A 51 -3.16 -10.30 5.20
CA LYS A 51 -4.58 -10.15 5.53
C LYS A 51 -4.95 -8.69 5.77
N GLY A 52 -4.05 -7.96 6.43
CA GLY A 52 -4.21 -6.52 6.62
C GLY A 52 -4.27 -5.78 5.30
N ALA A 53 -3.42 -6.16 4.35
CA ALA A 53 -3.42 -5.57 3.02
C ALA A 53 -4.75 -5.82 2.29
N VAL A 54 -5.26 -7.06 2.34
CA VAL A 54 -6.56 -7.40 1.75
C VAL A 54 -7.68 -6.57 2.37
N ARG A 55 -7.69 -6.48 3.70
CA ARG A 55 -8.72 -5.74 4.43
C ARG A 55 -8.68 -4.25 4.12
N GLU A 56 -7.50 -3.64 4.19
CA GLU A 56 -7.37 -2.20 3.93
C GLU A 56 -7.77 -1.84 2.51
N LEU A 57 -7.37 -2.65 1.54
CA LEU A 57 -7.77 -2.45 0.15
C LEU A 57 -9.30 -2.48 0.02
N ALA A 58 -9.94 -3.45 0.63
CA ALA A 58 -11.39 -3.60 0.58
C ALA A 58 -12.11 -2.43 1.29
N GLU A 59 -11.59 -2.00 2.44
CA GLU A 59 -12.17 -0.88 3.19
C GLU A 59 -12.07 0.42 2.41
N GLU A 60 -10.91 0.69 1.81
CA GLU A 60 -10.64 1.97 1.16
C GLU A 60 -11.21 2.07 -0.25
N THR A 61 -11.33 0.94 -0.96
CA THR A 61 -11.69 0.98 -2.39
C THR A 61 -12.83 0.04 -2.79
N LYS A 62 -13.28 -0.84 -1.90
CA LYS A 62 -14.25 -1.91 -2.20
C LYS A 62 -13.73 -2.90 -3.25
N ILE A 63 -12.42 -2.95 -3.45
CA ILE A 63 -11.79 -3.95 -4.31
C ILE A 63 -11.36 -5.12 -3.44
N TYR A 64 -11.84 -6.32 -3.77
CA TYR A 64 -11.47 -7.51 -3.05
C TYR A 64 -10.51 -8.35 -3.89
N ILE A 65 -9.31 -8.57 -3.36
CA ILE A 65 -8.30 -9.43 -3.97
C ILE A 65 -7.88 -10.43 -2.90
N PRO A 66 -8.06 -11.74 -3.13
CA PRO A 66 -7.65 -12.72 -2.13
C PRO A 66 -6.15 -12.72 -1.91
N GLU A 67 -5.73 -13.09 -0.72
CA GLU A 67 -4.30 -13.06 -0.37
C GLU A 67 -3.43 -13.91 -1.28
N SER A 68 -3.99 -14.99 -1.87
CA SER A 68 -3.27 -15.85 -2.81
C SER A 68 -2.88 -15.12 -4.10
N GLU A 69 -3.50 -13.99 -4.39
CA GLU A 69 -3.20 -13.18 -5.58
C GLU A 69 -2.39 -11.94 -5.25
N LEU A 70 -1.86 -11.86 -4.03
CA LEU A 70 -0.96 -10.79 -3.61
C LEU A 70 0.44 -11.36 -3.47
N GLU A 71 1.41 -10.67 -4.06
CA GLU A 71 2.82 -11.05 -4.00
C GLU A 71 3.60 -9.98 -3.24
N LEU A 72 4.36 -10.39 -2.23
CA LEU A 72 5.19 -9.46 -1.46
C LEU A 72 6.33 -8.95 -2.34
N VAL A 73 6.44 -7.63 -2.48
CA VAL A 73 7.49 -7.00 -3.29
C VAL A 73 8.45 -6.16 -2.47
N SER A 74 8.05 -5.73 -1.29
CA SER A 74 8.92 -4.93 -0.42
C SER A 74 8.55 -5.14 1.04
N PHE A 75 9.55 -5.31 1.86
CA PHE A 75 9.41 -5.36 3.30
C PHE A 75 10.59 -4.63 3.92
N GLY A 76 10.31 -3.74 4.86
CA GLY A 76 11.38 -3.00 5.51
C GLY A 76 10.89 -2.07 6.61
N MET A 77 11.85 -1.32 7.13
CA MET A 77 11.59 -0.31 8.15
C MET A 77 11.10 0.98 7.51
N ARG A 78 10.23 1.67 8.20
CA ARG A 78 9.85 3.04 7.86
C ARG A 78 10.00 3.92 9.09
N THR A 79 10.18 5.22 8.88
CA THR A 79 10.20 6.19 9.96
C THR A 79 8.80 6.78 10.10
N LYS A 80 8.23 6.65 11.29
CA LYS A 80 6.92 7.20 11.60
C LYS A 80 7.02 8.72 11.78
N SER A 81 5.87 9.39 11.81
CA SER A 81 5.83 10.85 11.97
C SER A 81 6.46 11.34 13.28
N ASP A 82 6.45 10.50 14.32
CA ASP A 82 7.08 10.82 15.60
C ASP A 82 8.58 10.48 15.66
N GLY A 83 9.15 10.02 14.54
CA GLY A 83 10.56 9.66 14.45
C GLY A 83 10.90 8.23 14.86
N THR A 84 9.92 7.47 15.38
CA THR A 84 10.15 6.08 15.78
C THR A 84 10.02 5.14 14.59
N PRO A 85 10.63 3.93 14.67
CA PRO A 85 10.55 2.98 13.56
C PRO A 85 9.21 2.24 13.51
N GLY A 86 8.82 1.87 12.30
CA GLY A 86 7.70 0.98 12.03
C GLY A 86 8.09 0.02 10.94
N LEU A 87 7.19 -0.90 10.60
CA LEU A 87 7.38 -1.87 9.53
C LEU A 87 6.41 -1.58 8.39
N LEU A 88 6.86 -1.87 7.17
CA LEU A 88 6.07 -1.68 5.96
C LEU A 88 6.15 -2.92 5.10
N TYR A 89 4.97 -3.47 4.75
CA TYR A 89 4.86 -4.58 3.79
C TYR A 89 4.12 -4.07 2.57
N LEU A 90 4.70 -4.24 1.40
CA LEU A 90 4.06 -3.87 0.14
C LEU A 90 3.86 -5.10 -0.72
N TYR A 91 2.63 -5.28 -1.18
CA TYR A 91 2.22 -6.39 -2.04
C TYR A 91 1.83 -5.84 -3.39
N LYS A 92 1.97 -6.66 -4.43
CA LYS A 92 1.51 -6.30 -5.76
C LYS A 92 0.41 -7.23 -6.22
N HIS A 93 -0.44 -6.72 -7.09
CA HIS A 93 -1.43 -7.47 -7.83
C HIS A 93 -1.47 -6.94 -9.26
N GLU A 94 -1.22 -7.82 -10.22
CA GLU A 94 -1.35 -7.46 -11.64
C GLU A 94 -2.78 -7.74 -12.09
N ALA A 95 -3.45 -6.72 -12.60
CA ALA A 95 -4.84 -6.80 -13.05
C ALA A 95 -4.91 -6.82 -14.57
N ALA A 96 -5.79 -7.66 -15.12
CA ALA A 96 -6.03 -7.71 -16.57
C ALA A 96 -6.64 -6.40 -17.07
N GLY A 97 -7.48 -5.75 -16.24
CA GLY A 97 -8.08 -4.47 -16.55
C GLY A 97 -8.09 -3.60 -15.30
N GLN A 98 -8.51 -2.35 -15.44
CA GLN A 98 -8.54 -1.43 -14.31
C GLN A 98 -9.81 -1.65 -13.48
N TYR A 99 -9.62 -1.91 -12.17
CA TYR A 99 -10.71 -1.89 -11.21
C TYR A 99 -11.21 -0.46 -11.04
N VAL A 100 -12.50 -0.30 -10.81
CA VAL A 100 -13.09 1.00 -10.49
C VAL A 100 -13.37 1.04 -9.00
N PRO A 101 -12.61 1.83 -8.22
CA PRO A 101 -12.82 1.91 -6.78
C PRO A 101 -14.12 2.61 -6.40
N THR A 102 -14.65 2.22 -5.24
CA THR A 102 -15.63 3.00 -4.50
C THR A 102 -14.92 3.45 -3.24
N LEU A 103 -14.61 4.74 -3.15
CA LEU A 103 -13.76 5.26 -2.08
C LEU A 103 -14.51 5.38 -0.76
N ASP A 104 -13.77 5.20 0.33
CA ASP A 104 -14.25 5.48 1.68
C ASP A 104 -14.15 6.99 1.98
N HIS A 105 -14.48 7.37 3.24
CA HIS A 105 -14.45 8.78 3.64
C HIS A 105 -13.04 9.36 3.80
N GLU A 106 -12.03 8.51 3.82
CA GLU A 106 -10.64 8.95 3.97
C GLU A 106 -9.97 9.32 2.65
N HIS A 107 -10.65 9.07 1.53
CA HIS A 107 -10.13 9.32 0.19
C HIS A 107 -11.15 10.07 -0.65
N GLU A 108 -10.67 11.00 -1.48
CA GLU A 108 -11.56 11.87 -2.26
C GLU A 108 -11.40 11.75 -3.77
N ALA A 109 -10.35 11.09 -4.24
CA ALA A 109 -10.12 10.89 -5.68
C ALA A 109 -9.25 9.68 -5.90
N TRP A 110 -9.28 9.14 -7.11
CA TRP A 110 -8.43 8.02 -7.52
C TRP A 110 -8.08 8.14 -8.98
N GLY A 111 -7.02 7.43 -9.37
CA GLY A 111 -6.65 7.31 -10.77
C GLY A 111 -5.58 6.25 -10.96
N TYR A 112 -5.40 5.84 -12.20
CA TYR A 112 -4.30 4.97 -12.60
C TYR A 112 -3.25 5.83 -13.29
N PHE A 113 -2.05 5.80 -12.76
CA PHE A 113 -0.96 6.67 -13.21
C PHE A 113 0.18 5.84 -13.76
N THR A 114 0.74 6.28 -14.87
CA THR A 114 1.89 5.61 -15.49
C THR A 114 3.06 5.61 -14.53
N VAL A 115 3.72 4.45 -14.39
CA VAL A 115 4.89 4.33 -13.53
C VAL A 115 5.95 5.36 -13.94
N GLY A 116 6.40 6.15 -12.97
CA GLY A 116 7.33 7.23 -13.19
C GLY A 116 6.69 8.59 -13.48
N ASN A 117 5.36 8.64 -13.65
CA ASN A 117 4.64 9.89 -13.91
C ASN A 117 3.48 10.02 -12.93
N TYR A 118 3.81 10.32 -11.70
CA TYR A 118 2.85 10.35 -10.59
C TYR A 118 2.32 11.72 -10.30
N PRO A 119 1.08 11.81 -9.76
CA PRO A 119 0.54 13.09 -9.32
C PRO A 119 1.29 13.58 -8.07
N LYS A 120 1.21 14.86 -7.80
CA LYS A 120 1.83 15.48 -6.63
C LYS A 120 0.76 16.09 -5.74
N PRO A 121 0.97 16.09 -4.42
CA PRO A 121 2.11 15.47 -3.71
C PRO A 121 1.96 13.95 -3.59
N LEU A 122 3.08 13.27 -3.59
CA LEU A 122 3.13 11.82 -3.45
C LEU A 122 3.53 11.48 -2.02
N ASP A 123 2.90 10.46 -1.43
CA ASP A 123 3.20 9.98 -0.09
C ASP A 123 4.69 9.70 0.06
N LYS A 124 5.27 10.15 1.16
CA LYS A 124 6.69 9.98 1.46
C LYS A 124 7.12 8.52 1.49
N ILE A 125 6.26 7.65 2.04
CA ILE A 125 6.55 6.21 2.09
C ILE A 125 6.68 5.66 0.67
N LEU A 126 5.77 6.05 -0.19
CA LEU A 126 5.75 5.60 -1.57
C LEU A 126 6.95 6.14 -2.34
N LYS A 127 7.37 7.38 -2.08
CA LYS A 127 8.56 7.94 -2.69
C LYS A 127 9.81 7.09 -2.41
N GLY A 128 9.90 6.55 -1.20
CA GLY A 128 11.06 5.75 -0.80
C GLY A 128 11.17 4.41 -1.49
N VAL A 129 10.06 3.87 -2.01
CA VAL A 129 10.03 2.52 -2.60
C VAL A 129 9.69 2.51 -4.08
N ILE A 130 9.23 3.62 -4.62
CA ILE A 130 8.63 3.63 -5.96
C ILE A 130 9.64 3.30 -7.06
N TRP A 131 10.91 3.68 -6.89
CA TRP A 131 11.92 3.33 -7.87
C TRP A 131 12.26 1.83 -7.83
N TRP A 132 12.05 1.17 -6.69
CA TRP A 132 12.20 -0.27 -6.58
C TRP A 132 11.17 -1.00 -7.44
N ILE A 133 9.97 -0.47 -7.48
CA ILE A 133 8.91 -1.01 -8.36
C ILE A 133 9.40 -0.98 -9.81
N PHE A 134 10.05 0.08 -10.18
CA PHE A 134 10.61 0.25 -11.51
C PHE A 134 11.78 -0.71 -11.77
N VAL A 135 12.72 -0.78 -10.81
CA VAL A 135 13.90 -1.63 -10.92
C VAL A 135 13.53 -3.12 -10.97
N LEU A 136 12.51 -3.53 -10.22
CA LEU A 136 12.05 -4.92 -10.20
C LEU A 136 11.24 -5.29 -11.43
N ASN A 137 11.09 -4.36 -12.36
CA ASN A 137 10.43 -4.61 -13.63
C ASN A 137 9.01 -5.15 -13.47
N ILE A 138 8.26 -4.54 -12.55
CA ILE A 138 6.89 -4.92 -12.23
C ILE A 138 5.95 -4.58 -13.39
N VAL A 139 6.38 -3.70 -14.23
CA VAL A 139 5.62 -3.21 -15.37
C VAL A 139 6.00 -3.96 -16.63
#